data_15976bd2ff95b8271658fca1bf6fb75c
#
_entry.id   15976bd2ff95b8271658fca1bf6fb75c
#
_cell.length_a   1.000
_cell.length_b   1.000
_cell.length_c   1.000
_cell.angle_alpha   90.00
_cell.angle_beta   90.00
_cell.angle_gamma   90.00
#
_symmetry.space_group_name_H-M   'P 1'
#
loop_
_entity.id
_entity.type
_entity.pdbx_description
1 polymer ?
#
loop_
_entity_poly.entity_id
_entity_poly.type
_entity_poly.pdbx_seq_one_letter_code
_entity_poly.pdbx_strand_id
1 'polypeptide(L)'
;MRFKKYLVALITTLFSICVILIINNFLIKVPQKEAVKIGFVYISDQATAYTNNFCRSQLEIEDIFGNKIQTVSKYNIPDTENEVKSAVTDLVNQDCKLIFSTSYGYGQFVKELAQKYPDVQFCQATCDNANQEPVLPNYHTFMGRIFEGRYVCGVVAGLKLLELLQEGKIKSSNYEVGYVAAFPYPEVISGFTAFYLGVQSIIPEAKMIVRYTNTWGDYLTEKKCAQQLIDEGCVIIAQHSDTFGPAVACEEACVKDKKVVYHVGYNQTMSDVAPTTSLISCRINWTPYLEQAVRAVISGKRIESVVKSKLKGNDSAFGFDKGWVEMLGTNRIIVSPEMSSEIEKLEKQFSSGKLTVFKGNFIGVNPFDENDVWNLNTPFYENKEQSAPSFNYILQDCIIVRE
;
A
#
# COMPACT_ATOMS: atom_id res chain seq x y z
N MET A 1 -42.87 -69.96 3.28
CA MET A 1 -41.47 -69.54 3.60
C MET A 1 -40.99 -68.33 2.74
N ARG A 2 -41.32 -68.20 1.48
CA ARG A 2 -40.93 -67.06 0.58
C ARG A 2 -41.51 -65.70 1.01
N PHE A 3 -42.78 -65.63 1.40
CA PHE A 3 -43.46 -64.41 1.79
C PHE A 3 -42.82 -63.71 3.01
N LYS A 4 -42.39 -64.43 4.03
CA LYS A 4 -41.68 -63.90 5.20
C LYS A 4 -40.33 -63.28 4.86
N LYS A 5 -39.62 -63.80 3.85
CA LYS A 5 -38.35 -63.22 3.39
C LYS A 5 -38.52 -61.89 2.68
N TYR A 6 -39.55 -61.75 1.87
CA TYR A 6 -39.87 -60.48 1.20
C TYR A 6 -40.34 -59.38 2.18
N LEU A 7 -41.14 -59.80 3.19
CA LEU A 7 -41.61 -58.86 4.20
C LEU A 7 -40.45 -58.31 5.06
N VAL A 8 -39.49 -59.18 5.45
CA VAL A 8 -38.30 -58.76 6.19
C VAL A 8 -37.42 -57.84 5.34
N ALA A 9 -37.20 -58.17 4.07
CA ALA A 9 -36.43 -57.30 3.16
C ALA A 9 -37.08 -55.94 3.00
N LEU A 10 -38.42 -55.84 2.85
CA LEU A 10 -39.16 -54.60 2.73
C LEU A 10 -39.02 -53.70 3.99
N ILE A 11 -39.14 -54.34 5.20
CA ILE A 11 -39.03 -53.64 6.47
C ILE A 11 -37.59 -53.08 6.66
N THR A 12 -36.55 -53.88 6.33
CA THR A 12 -35.15 -53.42 6.43
C THR A 12 -34.85 -52.29 5.46
N THR A 13 -35.41 -52.32 4.25
CA THR A 13 -35.24 -51.23 3.25
C THR A 13 -35.92 -49.94 3.73
N LEU A 14 -37.16 -50.03 4.21
CA LEU A 14 -37.88 -48.87 4.77
C LEU A 14 -37.16 -48.29 6.01
N PHE A 15 -36.65 -49.15 6.89
CA PHE A 15 -35.88 -48.67 8.04
C PHE A 15 -34.59 -47.97 7.62
N SER A 16 -33.87 -48.49 6.63
CA SER A 16 -32.67 -47.85 6.09
C SER A 16 -32.98 -46.48 5.44
N ILE A 17 -34.08 -46.39 4.72
CA ILE A 17 -34.55 -45.11 4.11
C ILE A 17 -34.91 -44.08 5.21
N CYS A 18 -35.62 -44.52 6.28
CA CYS A 18 -35.94 -43.65 7.40
C CYS A 18 -34.69 -43.17 8.15
N VAL A 19 -33.70 -44.05 8.35
CA VAL A 19 -32.43 -43.66 8.98
C VAL A 19 -31.64 -42.66 8.11
N ILE A 20 -31.61 -42.88 6.80
CA ILE A 20 -30.98 -41.93 5.85
C ILE A 20 -31.67 -40.56 5.86
N LEU A 21 -33.02 -40.56 5.90
CA LEU A 21 -33.80 -39.30 5.96
C LEU A 21 -33.60 -38.55 7.28
N ILE A 22 -33.49 -39.33 8.42
CA ILE A 22 -33.20 -38.74 9.73
C ILE A 22 -31.78 -38.17 9.77
N ILE A 23 -30.79 -38.91 9.25
CA ILE A 23 -29.40 -38.46 9.16
C ILE A 23 -29.30 -37.21 8.27
N ASN A 24 -29.95 -37.20 7.09
CA ASN A 24 -29.99 -36.03 6.22
C ASN A 24 -30.65 -34.81 6.91
N ASN A 25 -31.76 -35.02 7.62
CA ASN A 25 -32.39 -33.92 8.37
C ASN A 25 -31.53 -33.41 9.54
N PHE A 26 -30.72 -34.29 10.17
CA PHE A 26 -29.76 -33.85 11.20
C PHE A 26 -28.51 -33.21 10.61
N LEU A 27 -28.01 -33.67 9.46
CA LEU A 27 -26.85 -33.09 8.78
C LEU A 27 -27.17 -31.72 8.10
N ILE A 28 -28.44 -31.50 7.71
CA ILE A 28 -28.88 -30.24 7.07
C ILE A 28 -29.08 -29.13 8.11
N LYS A 29 -29.09 -29.40 9.39
CA LYS A 29 -29.23 -28.41 10.47
C LYS A 29 -27.92 -28.13 11.24
N VAL A 30 -26.77 -28.13 10.58
CA VAL A 30 -25.64 -27.37 11.13
C VAL A 30 -26.00 -25.91 10.91
N PRO A 31 -26.20 -25.09 11.95
CA PRO A 31 -26.47 -23.68 11.78
C PRO A 31 -25.29 -23.11 11.02
N GLN A 32 -25.52 -22.71 9.80
CA GLN A 32 -24.52 -22.01 9.00
C GLN A 32 -24.23 -20.72 9.78
N LYS A 33 -23.02 -20.60 10.33
CA LYS A 33 -22.62 -19.40 11.07
C LYS A 33 -22.84 -18.21 10.12
N GLU A 34 -23.62 -17.24 10.57
CA GLU A 34 -23.91 -16.06 9.75
C GLU A 34 -22.60 -15.40 9.29
N ALA A 35 -22.58 -14.95 8.03
CA ALA A 35 -21.39 -14.31 7.47
C ALA A 35 -21.06 -13.04 8.25
N VAL A 36 -19.78 -12.86 8.59
CA VAL A 36 -19.33 -11.64 9.26
C VAL A 36 -19.33 -10.49 8.25
N LYS A 37 -20.05 -9.41 8.56
CA LYS A 37 -20.07 -8.22 7.70
C LYS A 37 -18.83 -7.37 7.97
N ILE A 38 -18.19 -6.94 6.87
CA ILE A 38 -16.96 -6.15 6.86
C ILE A 38 -17.20 -4.88 6.06
N GLY A 39 -16.99 -3.74 6.69
CA GLY A 39 -17.12 -2.43 6.06
C GLY A 39 -15.80 -1.93 5.49
N PHE A 40 -15.87 -1.19 4.38
CA PHE A 40 -14.76 -0.44 3.80
C PHE A 40 -15.15 1.01 3.56
N VAL A 41 -14.27 1.94 3.93
CA VAL A 41 -14.43 3.38 3.69
C VAL A 41 -13.26 3.87 2.86
N TYR A 42 -13.54 4.25 1.61
CA TYR A 42 -12.56 4.65 0.61
C TYR A 42 -12.59 6.16 0.33
N ILE A 43 -11.42 6.78 0.25
CA ILE A 43 -11.26 8.21 -0.06
C ILE A 43 -11.72 8.54 -1.50
N SER A 44 -11.58 7.59 -2.41
CA SER A 44 -11.94 7.73 -3.82
C SER A 44 -12.61 6.46 -4.32
N ASP A 45 -12.58 6.22 -5.61
CA ASP A 45 -13.04 4.99 -6.27
C ASP A 45 -11.89 4.27 -7.00
N GLN A 46 -12.23 3.26 -7.78
CA GLN A 46 -11.26 2.44 -8.50
C GLN A 46 -10.50 3.17 -9.61
N ALA A 47 -10.87 4.42 -9.94
CA ALA A 47 -10.16 5.23 -10.92
C ALA A 47 -8.81 5.74 -10.39
N THR A 48 -8.63 5.82 -9.06
CA THR A 48 -7.35 6.17 -8.47
C THR A 48 -6.54 4.92 -8.11
N ALA A 49 -5.22 4.98 -8.31
CA ALA A 49 -4.31 3.87 -8.08
C ALA A 49 -4.34 3.37 -6.63
N TYR A 50 -4.39 4.30 -5.66
CA TYR A 50 -4.43 3.99 -4.24
C TYR A 50 -5.70 3.22 -3.85
N THR A 51 -6.88 3.75 -4.18
CA THR A 51 -8.15 3.07 -3.87
C THR A 51 -8.29 1.76 -4.62
N ASN A 52 -7.89 1.70 -5.91
CA ASN A 52 -7.91 0.47 -6.68
C ASN A 52 -7.03 -0.62 -6.04
N ASN A 53 -5.89 -0.26 -5.46
CA ASN A 53 -5.02 -1.19 -4.75
C ASN A 53 -5.73 -1.82 -3.53
N PHE A 54 -6.50 -1.06 -2.76
CA PHE A 54 -7.34 -1.59 -1.68
C PHE A 54 -8.50 -2.46 -2.20
N CYS A 55 -9.16 -2.03 -3.27
CA CYS A 55 -10.26 -2.79 -3.87
C CYS A 55 -9.81 -4.18 -4.34
N ARG A 56 -8.59 -4.30 -4.88
CA ARG A 56 -7.99 -5.61 -5.20
C ARG A 56 -7.84 -6.47 -3.97
N SER A 57 -7.32 -5.92 -2.88
CA SER A 57 -7.18 -6.66 -1.62
C SER A 57 -8.52 -7.03 -1.00
N GLN A 58 -9.56 -6.21 -1.17
CA GLN A 58 -10.94 -6.57 -0.80
C GLN A 58 -11.42 -7.79 -1.59
N LEU A 59 -11.27 -7.80 -2.92
CA LEU A 59 -11.65 -8.95 -3.76
C LEU A 59 -10.88 -10.22 -3.37
N GLU A 60 -9.58 -10.10 -3.09
CA GLU A 60 -8.77 -11.24 -2.65
C GLU A 60 -9.26 -11.83 -1.32
N ILE A 61 -9.64 -11.01 -0.33
CA ILE A 61 -10.21 -11.56 0.92
C ILE A 61 -11.62 -12.12 0.71
N GLU A 62 -12.42 -11.59 -0.20
CA GLU A 62 -13.71 -12.18 -0.59
C GLU A 62 -13.52 -13.58 -1.16
N ASP A 63 -12.52 -13.78 -2.02
CA ASP A 63 -12.16 -15.10 -2.55
C ASP A 63 -11.64 -16.06 -1.47
N ILE A 64 -10.76 -15.59 -0.57
CA ILE A 64 -10.17 -16.39 0.51
C ILE A 64 -11.23 -16.88 1.50
N PHE A 65 -12.18 -16.03 1.86
CA PHE A 65 -13.15 -16.33 2.92
C PHE A 65 -14.49 -16.85 2.39
N GLY A 66 -14.83 -16.57 1.14
CA GLY A 66 -16.07 -16.97 0.49
C GLY A 66 -17.30 -16.57 1.30
N ASN A 67 -18.19 -17.53 1.54
CA ASN A 67 -19.45 -17.30 2.27
C ASN A 67 -19.31 -17.04 3.78
N LYS A 68 -18.10 -16.98 4.32
CA LYS A 68 -17.85 -16.65 5.75
C LYS A 68 -17.91 -15.14 6.00
N ILE A 69 -17.76 -14.32 4.97
CA ILE A 69 -17.81 -12.87 5.06
C ILE A 69 -18.79 -12.29 4.05
N GLN A 70 -19.23 -11.05 4.32
CA GLN A 70 -19.95 -10.19 3.39
C GLN A 70 -19.34 -8.79 3.49
N THR A 71 -18.92 -8.20 2.38
CA THR A 71 -18.33 -6.86 2.36
C THR A 71 -19.35 -5.80 1.99
N VAL A 72 -19.17 -4.59 2.53
CA VAL A 72 -19.94 -3.38 2.23
C VAL A 72 -18.98 -2.23 2.06
N SER A 73 -19.01 -1.54 0.93
CA SER A 73 -18.07 -0.46 0.62
C SER A 73 -18.74 0.90 0.51
N LYS A 74 -18.05 1.93 0.97
CA LYS A 74 -18.37 3.36 0.82
C LYS A 74 -17.24 4.01 0.03
N TYR A 75 -17.55 4.59 -1.11
CA TYR A 75 -16.60 5.22 -2.02
C TYR A 75 -16.72 6.73 -2.01
N ASN A 76 -15.64 7.41 -2.40
CA ASN A 76 -15.58 8.87 -2.54
C ASN A 76 -15.98 9.60 -1.26
N ILE A 77 -15.49 9.12 -0.10
CA ILE A 77 -15.73 9.76 1.19
C ILE A 77 -14.61 10.77 1.45
N PRO A 78 -14.89 12.09 1.47
CA PRO A 78 -13.88 13.09 1.74
C PRO A 78 -13.34 13.02 3.18
N ASP A 79 -12.10 13.52 3.39
CA ASP A 79 -11.45 13.63 4.72
C ASP A 79 -12.09 14.72 5.59
N THR A 80 -13.43 14.70 5.72
CA THR A 80 -14.18 15.63 6.55
C THR A 80 -14.94 14.87 7.64
N GLU A 81 -15.06 15.50 8.82
CA GLU A 81 -15.67 14.88 9.99
C GLU A 81 -17.06 14.30 9.69
N ASN A 82 -17.94 15.11 9.09
CA ASN A 82 -19.33 14.73 8.86
C ASN A 82 -19.45 13.54 7.90
N GLU A 83 -18.71 13.54 6.79
CA GLU A 83 -18.78 12.50 5.77
C GLU A 83 -18.18 11.18 6.30
N VAL A 84 -17.04 11.24 6.99
CA VAL A 84 -16.41 10.05 7.58
C VAL A 84 -17.32 9.46 8.67
N LYS A 85 -17.81 10.28 9.59
CA LYS A 85 -18.69 9.81 10.68
C LYS A 85 -20.02 9.27 10.16
N SER A 86 -20.58 9.86 9.11
CA SER A 86 -21.79 9.37 8.45
C SER A 86 -21.57 8.00 7.79
N ALA A 87 -20.51 7.86 6.97
CA ALA A 87 -20.21 6.63 6.26
C ALA A 87 -19.93 5.47 7.22
N VAL A 88 -19.12 5.70 8.27
CA VAL A 88 -18.79 4.69 9.28
C VAL A 88 -20.01 4.30 10.11
N THR A 89 -20.82 5.28 10.54
CA THR A 89 -22.05 5.01 11.31
C THR A 89 -23.05 4.18 10.50
N ASP A 90 -23.16 4.44 9.20
CA ASP A 90 -24.02 3.63 8.31
C ASP A 90 -23.53 2.18 8.20
N LEU A 91 -22.21 1.94 8.12
CA LEU A 91 -21.64 0.58 8.15
C LEU A 91 -21.91 -0.13 9.49
N VAL A 92 -21.80 0.57 10.61
CA VAL A 92 -22.16 0.03 11.95
C VAL A 92 -23.65 -0.33 11.99
N ASN A 93 -24.53 0.52 11.49
CA ASN A 93 -25.97 0.27 11.42
C ASN A 93 -26.34 -0.92 10.50
N GLN A 94 -25.49 -1.23 9.53
CA GLN A 94 -25.60 -2.42 8.69
C GLN A 94 -25.02 -3.68 9.34
N ASP A 95 -24.64 -3.62 10.63
CA ASP A 95 -24.09 -4.71 11.42
C ASP A 95 -22.68 -5.15 11.00
N CYS A 96 -21.87 -4.26 10.43
CA CYS A 96 -20.46 -4.53 10.18
C CYS A 96 -19.70 -4.71 11.52
N LYS A 97 -18.98 -5.82 11.66
CA LYS A 97 -18.20 -6.16 12.86
C LYS A 97 -16.73 -5.76 12.76
N LEU A 98 -16.26 -5.49 11.56
CA LEU A 98 -14.93 -5.00 11.24
C LEU A 98 -15.06 -3.95 10.16
N ILE A 99 -14.42 -2.79 10.36
CA ILE A 99 -14.43 -1.69 9.40
C ILE A 99 -12.99 -1.29 9.09
N PHE A 100 -12.65 -1.30 7.80
CA PHE A 100 -11.39 -0.79 7.27
C PHE A 100 -11.60 0.61 6.73
N SER A 101 -10.78 1.55 7.15
CA SER A 101 -10.76 2.93 6.66
C SER A 101 -9.37 3.25 6.10
N THR A 102 -9.34 3.94 4.95
CA THR A 102 -8.16 3.89 4.09
C THR A 102 -7.40 5.22 3.98
N SER A 103 -7.93 6.35 4.43
CA SER A 103 -7.25 7.64 4.34
C SER A 103 -6.66 8.10 5.67
N TYR A 104 -5.48 8.71 5.63
CA TYR A 104 -4.82 9.32 6.79
C TYR A 104 -5.74 10.31 7.53
N GLY A 105 -6.45 11.17 6.79
CA GLY A 105 -7.34 12.18 7.36
C GLY A 105 -8.55 11.61 8.12
N TYR A 106 -8.85 10.31 8.00
CA TYR A 106 -9.95 9.68 8.74
C TYR A 106 -9.60 9.36 10.20
N GLY A 107 -8.30 9.23 10.52
CA GLY A 107 -7.82 8.59 11.74
C GLY A 107 -8.43 9.09 13.04
N GLN A 108 -8.55 10.42 13.21
CA GLN A 108 -9.16 11.01 14.40
C GLN A 108 -10.65 10.66 14.50
N PHE A 109 -11.39 10.83 13.42
CA PHE A 109 -12.85 10.64 13.40
C PHE A 109 -13.23 9.17 13.60
N VAL A 110 -12.47 8.25 13.00
CA VAL A 110 -12.66 6.81 13.16
C VAL A 110 -12.33 6.38 14.59
N LYS A 111 -11.30 6.95 15.22
CA LYS A 111 -10.94 6.67 16.61
C LYS A 111 -12.04 7.12 17.60
N GLU A 112 -12.65 8.28 17.37
CA GLU A 112 -13.79 8.74 18.14
C GLU A 112 -15.00 7.79 18.02
N LEU A 113 -15.24 7.25 16.80
CA LEU A 113 -16.29 6.27 16.58
C LEU A 113 -15.96 4.91 17.21
N ALA A 114 -14.69 4.50 17.23
CA ALA A 114 -14.27 3.30 17.94
C ALA A 114 -14.55 3.37 19.44
N GLN A 115 -14.40 4.55 20.05
CA GLN A 115 -14.80 4.78 21.45
C GLN A 115 -16.32 4.66 21.64
N LYS A 116 -17.11 5.12 20.67
CA LYS A 116 -18.58 5.06 20.70
C LYS A 116 -19.14 3.66 20.46
N TYR A 117 -18.46 2.84 19.66
CA TYR A 117 -18.90 1.51 19.22
C TYR A 117 -17.91 0.42 19.64
N PRO A 118 -17.80 0.08 20.94
CA PRO A 118 -16.76 -0.80 21.47
C PRO A 118 -16.82 -2.26 20.94
N ASP A 119 -17.98 -2.69 20.44
CA ASP A 119 -18.20 -4.05 19.90
C ASP A 119 -17.80 -4.19 18.42
N VAL A 120 -17.40 -3.11 17.75
CA VAL A 120 -16.94 -3.10 16.35
C VAL A 120 -15.44 -2.89 16.34
N GLN A 121 -14.72 -3.65 15.51
CA GLN A 121 -13.28 -3.48 15.28
C GLN A 121 -13.04 -2.47 14.15
N PHE A 122 -12.16 -1.50 14.38
CA PHE A 122 -11.79 -0.47 13.42
C PHE A 122 -10.32 -0.58 13.07
N CYS A 123 -10.02 -0.79 11.79
CA CYS A 123 -8.66 -0.86 11.27
C CYS A 123 -8.42 0.33 10.34
N GLN A 124 -7.57 1.23 10.77
CA GLN A 124 -7.25 2.48 10.09
C GLN A 124 -5.88 2.37 9.40
N ALA A 125 -5.86 2.44 8.09
CA ALA A 125 -4.61 2.48 7.33
C ALA A 125 -3.91 3.84 7.45
N THR A 126 -2.59 3.85 7.32
CA THR A 126 -1.72 5.04 7.17
C THR A 126 -1.68 6.01 8.37
N CYS A 127 -2.32 5.69 9.49
CA CYS A 127 -2.33 6.54 10.68
C CYS A 127 -1.34 6.10 11.76
N ASP A 128 -1.08 7.01 12.71
CA ASP A 128 -0.08 6.87 13.77
C ASP A 128 -0.68 6.97 15.19
N ASN A 129 -2.01 7.00 15.30
CA ASN A 129 -2.71 7.39 16.54
C ASN A 129 -3.31 6.22 17.34
N ALA A 130 -3.05 4.94 16.98
CA ALA A 130 -3.61 3.80 17.74
C ALA A 130 -3.13 3.76 19.19
N ASN A 131 -1.88 4.13 19.44
CA ASN A 131 -1.26 4.10 20.76
C ASN A 131 -1.27 5.45 21.49
N GLN A 132 -1.91 6.47 20.92
CA GLN A 132 -2.17 7.75 21.59
C GLN A 132 -3.38 7.62 22.51
N GLU A 133 -3.38 8.34 23.64
CA GLU A 133 -4.52 8.32 24.57
C GLU A 133 -5.80 8.96 23.97
N PRO A 134 -6.98 8.41 24.20
CA PRO A 134 -7.23 7.13 24.86
C PRO A 134 -6.84 5.94 23.97
N VAL A 135 -6.11 4.96 24.51
CA VAL A 135 -5.81 3.71 23.82
C VAL A 135 -7.03 2.80 23.83
N LEU A 136 -7.57 2.49 22.66
CA LEU A 136 -8.82 1.73 22.52
C LEU A 136 -8.54 0.30 22.05
N PRO A 137 -9.12 -0.73 22.67
CA PRO A 137 -8.83 -2.14 22.34
C PRO A 137 -9.40 -2.58 20.97
N ASN A 138 -10.26 -1.77 20.37
CA ASN A 138 -10.96 -2.00 19.10
C ASN A 138 -10.57 -1.01 18.01
N TYR A 139 -9.50 -0.22 18.20
CA TYR A 139 -8.94 0.67 17.19
C TYR A 139 -7.49 0.29 16.89
N HIS A 140 -7.21 0.02 15.63
CA HIS A 140 -5.94 -0.52 15.14
C HIS A 140 -5.43 0.32 13.99
N THR A 141 -4.11 0.57 13.94
CA THR A 141 -3.45 1.19 12.80
C THR A 141 -2.54 0.19 12.08
N PHE A 142 -2.37 0.38 10.77
CA PHE A 142 -1.50 -0.50 10.00
C PHE A 142 -0.98 0.19 8.73
N MET A 143 0.26 -0.15 8.36
CA MET A 143 0.86 0.30 7.10
C MET A 143 1.99 -0.61 6.65
N GLY A 144 2.14 -0.80 5.33
CA GLY A 144 3.31 -1.45 4.74
C GLY A 144 4.54 -0.54 4.80
N ARG A 145 5.72 -1.11 5.03
CA ARG A 145 7.00 -0.38 5.00
C ARG A 145 7.39 0.01 3.57
N ILE A 146 6.59 0.87 2.96
CA ILE A 146 6.68 1.22 1.53
C ILE A 146 8.01 1.86 1.13
N PHE A 147 8.74 2.49 2.07
CA PHE A 147 10.08 3.01 1.83
C PHE A 147 11.05 1.93 1.31
N GLU A 148 10.84 0.64 1.66
CA GLU A 148 11.61 -0.47 1.12
C GLU A 148 11.43 -0.58 -0.40
N GLY A 149 10.18 -0.57 -0.88
CA GLY A 149 9.84 -0.59 -2.31
C GLY A 149 10.30 0.67 -3.05
N ARG A 150 10.18 1.85 -2.38
CA ARG A 150 10.68 3.12 -2.92
C ARG A 150 12.19 3.09 -3.15
N TYR A 151 12.96 2.55 -2.21
CA TYR A 151 14.40 2.38 -2.37
C TYR A 151 14.74 1.46 -3.55
N VAL A 152 14.06 0.32 -3.69
CA VAL A 152 14.25 -0.58 -4.83
C VAL A 152 13.95 0.11 -6.16
N CYS A 153 12.85 0.87 -6.23
CA CYS A 153 12.52 1.71 -7.39
C CYS A 153 13.64 2.72 -7.70
N GLY A 154 14.22 3.32 -6.67
CA GLY A 154 15.35 4.25 -6.81
C GLY A 154 16.60 3.58 -7.37
N VAL A 155 16.94 2.37 -6.91
CA VAL A 155 18.06 1.61 -7.46
C VAL A 155 17.85 1.28 -8.95
N VAL A 156 16.64 0.87 -9.35
CA VAL A 156 16.30 0.62 -10.77
C VAL A 156 16.44 1.90 -11.60
N ALA A 157 15.97 3.04 -11.06
CA ALA A 157 16.13 4.36 -11.70
C ALA A 157 17.62 4.73 -11.88
N GLY A 158 18.45 4.52 -10.85
CA GLY A 158 19.89 4.76 -10.91
C GLY A 158 20.60 3.87 -11.93
N LEU A 159 20.26 2.58 -11.98
CA LEU A 159 20.80 1.65 -12.97
C LEU A 159 20.39 2.04 -14.40
N LYS A 160 19.15 2.53 -14.61
CA LYS A 160 18.73 3.05 -15.93
C LYS A 160 19.50 4.32 -16.30
N LEU A 161 19.75 5.24 -15.37
CA LEU A 161 20.60 6.42 -15.63
C LEU A 161 22.03 6.01 -16.03
N LEU A 162 22.59 5.03 -15.33
CA LEU A 162 23.92 4.51 -15.64
C LEU A 162 23.99 3.86 -17.04
N GLU A 163 22.98 3.07 -17.40
CA GLU A 163 22.84 2.48 -18.74
C GLU A 163 22.80 3.56 -19.83
N LEU A 164 21.93 4.59 -19.64
CA LEU A 164 21.79 5.68 -20.59
C LEU A 164 23.07 6.50 -20.77
N LEU A 165 23.85 6.67 -19.69
CA LEU A 165 25.16 7.31 -19.74
C LEU A 165 26.16 6.49 -20.55
N GLN A 166 26.23 5.17 -20.28
CA GLN A 166 27.13 4.25 -20.99
C GLN A 166 26.80 4.16 -22.49
N GLU A 167 25.53 4.27 -22.85
CA GLU A 167 25.06 4.34 -24.23
C GLU A 167 25.25 5.73 -24.90
N GLY A 168 25.70 6.72 -24.14
CA GLY A 168 25.86 8.12 -24.64
C GLY A 168 24.54 8.82 -24.93
N LYS A 169 23.41 8.31 -24.42
CA LYS A 169 22.08 8.93 -24.58
C LYS A 169 21.86 10.13 -23.68
N ILE A 170 22.56 10.18 -22.55
CA ILE A 170 22.60 11.34 -21.63
C ILE A 170 24.03 11.72 -21.30
N LYS A 171 24.21 12.92 -20.77
CA LYS A 171 25.51 13.44 -20.30
C LYS A 171 25.61 13.37 -18.79
N SER A 172 26.81 13.40 -18.24
CA SER A 172 27.06 13.39 -16.79
C SER A 172 26.46 14.60 -16.04
N SER A 173 26.09 15.65 -16.75
CA SER A 173 25.34 16.80 -16.19
C SER A 173 23.82 16.55 -16.04
N ASN A 174 23.31 15.40 -16.52
CA ASN A 174 21.87 15.10 -16.55
C ASN A 174 21.49 13.99 -15.56
N TYR A 175 22.08 14.02 -14.34
CA TYR A 175 21.74 13.06 -13.28
C TYR A 175 20.57 13.53 -12.41
N GLU A 176 19.72 14.39 -12.95
CA GLU A 176 18.55 14.86 -12.23
C GLU A 176 17.37 13.91 -12.41
N VAL A 177 16.78 13.53 -11.29
CA VAL A 177 15.53 12.79 -11.23
C VAL A 177 14.43 13.68 -10.70
N GLY A 178 13.24 13.56 -11.27
CA GLY A 178 12.06 14.32 -10.87
C GLY A 178 11.13 13.48 -9.99
N TYR A 179 10.46 14.12 -9.05
CA TYR A 179 9.48 13.45 -8.21
C TYR A 179 8.20 14.29 -8.09
N VAL A 180 7.07 13.73 -8.53
CA VAL A 180 5.74 14.32 -8.36
C VAL A 180 5.17 13.83 -7.04
N ALA A 181 5.05 14.73 -6.07
CA ALA A 181 4.65 14.44 -4.70
C ALA A 181 3.27 15.04 -4.38
N ALA A 182 2.44 14.36 -3.60
CA ALA A 182 1.12 14.89 -3.23
C ALA A 182 1.23 16.03 -2.20
N PHE A 183 1.69 15.74 -1.01
CA PHE A 183 1.79 16.70 0.10
C PHE A 183 3.14 16.59 0.81
N PRO A 184 3.59 17.62 1.53
CA PRO A 184 4.80 17.58 2.34
C PRO A 184 4.56 16.85 3.68
N TYR A 185 3.97 15.64 3.64
CA TYR A 185 3.77 14.80 4.82
C TYR A 185 4.93 13.83 5.01
N PRO A 186 5.20 13.37 6.25
CA PRO A 186 6.27 12.42 6.51
C PRO A 186 6.23 11.17 5.63
N GLU A 187 5.04 10.64 5.33
CA GLU A 187 4.85 9.50 4.42
C GLU A 187 5.45 9.76 3.04
N VAL A 188 5.20 10.94 2.49
CA VAL A 188 5.65 11.34 1.16
C VAL A 188 7.14 11.66 1.16
N ILE A 189 7.61 12.38 2.20
CA ILE A 189 9.04 12.75 2.39
C ILE A 189 9.89 11.50 2.59
N SER A 190 9.48 10.58 3.45
CA SER A 190 10.13 9.27 3.63
C SER A 190 10.20 8.51 2.30
N GLY A 191 9.09 8.49 1.54
CA GLY A 191 8.99 7.80 0.26
C GLY A 191 9.95 8.34 -0.78
N PHE A 192 9.97 9.64 -1.04
CA PHE A 192 10.87 10.21 -2.04
C PHE A 192 12.33 10.22 -1.59
N THR A 193 12.60 10.37 -0.28
CA THR A 193 13.97 10.28 0.22
C THR A 193 14.51 8.86 0.10
N ALA A 194 13.71 7.83 0.38
CA ALA A 194 14.09 6.43 0.15
C ALA A 194 14.38 6.17 -1.33
N PHE A 195 13.53 6.67 -2.24
CA PHE A 195 13.77 6.59 -3.69
C PHE A 195 15.09 7.28 -4.08
N TYR A 196 15.31 8.52 -3.60
CA TYR A 196 16.54 9.25 -3.87
C TYR A 196 17.79 8.49 -3.38
N LEU A 197 17.76 7.95 -2.16
CA LEU A 197 18.88 7.18 -1.62
C LEU A 197 19.16 5.90 -2.44
N GLY A 198 18.12 5.31 -3.03
CA GLY A 198 18.28 4.23 -4.00
C GLY A 198 19.00 4.68 -5.27
N VAL A 199 18.61 5.81 -5.87
CA VAL A 199 19.29 6.41 -7.05
C VAL A 199 20.74 6.72 -6.70
N GLN A 200 20.96 7.40 -5.59
CA GLN A 200 22.28 7.85 -5.13
C GLN A 200 23.24 6.69 -4.84
N SER A 201 22.73 5.52 -4.45
CA SER A 201 23.55 4.32 -4.24
C SER A 201 24.21 3.81 -5.54
N ILE A 202 23.69 4.22 -6.70
CA ILE A 202 24.23 3.87 -8.04
C ILE A 202 24.94 5.07 -8.67
N ILE A 203 24.35 6.26 -8.56
CA ILE A 203 24.88 7.52 -9.10
C ILE A 203 25.08 8.50 -7.94
N PRO A 204 26.26 8.52 -7.31
CA PRO A 204 26.53 9.37 -6.13
C PRO A 204 26.29 10.88 -6.34
N GLU A 205 26.43 11.36 -7.57
CA GLU A 205 26.28 12.76 -7.95
C GLU A 205 24.84 13.14 -8.32
N ALA A 206 23.91 12.16 -8.29
CA ALA A 206 22.51 12.44 -8.64
C ALA A 206 21.89 13.48 -7.72
N LYS A 207 20.98 14.28 -8.29
CA LYS A 207 20.12 15.22 -7.58
C LYS A 207 18.66 14.90 -7.88
N MET A 208 17.77 15.29 -6.97
CA MET A 208 16.34 15.13 -7.17
C MET A 208 15.60 16.45 -7.04
N ILE A 209 14.69 16.69 -7.98
CA ILE A 209 13.77 17.84 -7.94
C ILE A 209 12.38 17.29 -7.57
N VAL A 210 11.77 17.85 -6.53
CA VAL A 210 10.43 17.50 -6.04
C VAL A 210 9.47 18.63 -6.34
N ARG A 211 8.28 18.32 -6.90
CA ARG A 211 7.16 19.24 -7.05
C ARG A 211 5.94 18.68 -6.35
N TYR A 212 5.31 19.51 -5.50
CA TYR A 212 4.08 19.14 -4.81
C TYR A 212 2.85 19.53 -5.63
N THR A 213 1.89 18.61 -5.71
CA THR A 213 0.58 18.85 -6.33
C THR A 213 -0.43 19.45 -5.35
N ASN A 214 -0.17 19.32 -4.04
CA ASN A 214 -1.10 19.67 -2.96
C ASN A 214 -2.47 18.98 -3.07
N THR A 215 -2.50 17.81 -3.71
CA THR A 215 -3.66 16.92 -3.81
C THR A 215 -3.18 15.48 -3.97
N TRP A 216 -3.97 14.51 -3.52
CA TRP A 216 -3.66 13.10 -3.73
C TRP A 216 -3.89 12.65 -5.18
N GLY A 217 -4.96 13.12 -5.81
CA GLY A 217 -5.36 12.63 -7.13
C GLY A 217 -5.95 13.74 -8.01
N ASP A 218 -5.10 14.49 -8.72
CA ASP A 218 -5.48 15.43 -9.77
C ASP A 218 -4.64 15.17 -11.02
N TYR A 219 -5.24 14.48 -11.98
CA TYR A 219 -4.56 14.08 -13.21
C TYR A 219 -3.89 15.25 -13.95
N LEU A 220 -4.55 16.40 -14.06
CA LEU A 220 -4.04 17.55 -14.81
C LEU A 220 -2.86 18.20 -14.07
N THR A 221 -2.98 18.37 -12.77
CA THR A 221 -1.92 18.94 -11.93
C THR A 221 -0.71 18.01 -11.88
N GLU A 222 -0.92 16.72 -11.69
CA GLU A 222 0.17 15.73 -11.68
C GLU A 222 0.90 15.67 -13.03
N LYS A 223 0.15 15.64 -14.14
CA LYS A 223 0.72 15.65 -15.49
C LYS A 223 1.52 16.93 -15.75
N LYS A 224 1.02 18.08 -15.30
CA LYS A 224 1.72 19.37 -15.43
C LYS A 224 3.03 19.38 -14.63
N CYS A 225 3.01 18.94 -13.38
CA CYS A 225 4.22 18.83 -12.55
C CYS A 225 5.28 17.93 -13.21
N ALA A 226 4.87 16.78 -13.75
CA ALA A 226 5.76 15.88 -14.47
C ALA A 226 6.35 16.56 -15.72
N GLN A 227 5.53 17.26 -16.50
CA GLN A 227 6.00 18.00 -17.67
C GLN A 227 7.03 19.07 -17.31
N GLN A 228 6.80 19.82 -16.23
CA GLN A 228 7.76 20.83 -15.75
C GLN A 228 9.10 20.17 -15.35
N LEU A 229 9.09 19.03 -14.66
CA LEU A 229 10.30 18.29 -14.31
C LEU A 229 11.05 17.79 -15.56
N ILE A 230 10.32 17.31 -16.57
CA ILE A 230 10.90 16.90 -17.87
C ILE A 230 11.54 18.10 -18.58
N ASP A 231 10.92 19.26 -18.54
CA ASP A 231 11.42 20.50 -19.18
C ASP A 231 12.63 21.08 -18.42
N GLU A 232 12.74 20.82 -17.11
CA GLU A 232 13.93 21.10 -16.29
C GLU A 232 15.09 20.12 -16.56
N GLY A 233 14.87 19.08 -17.35
CA GLY A 233 15.92 18.13 -17.76
C GLY A 233 15.95 16.82 -16.99
N CYS A 234 14.97 16.55 -16.13
CA CYS A 234 14.87 15.28 -15.42
C CYS A 234 14.65 14.12 -16.40
N VAL A 235 15.48 13.09 -16.30
CA VAL A 235 15.45 11.90 -17.16
C VAL A 235 14.57 10.79 -16.58
N ILE A 236 14.42 10.75 -15.28
CA ILE A 236 13.52 9.81 -14.58
C ILE A 236 12.50 10.63 -13.81
N ILE A 237 11.22 10.31 -13.99
CA ILE A 237 10.11 10.91 -13.22
C ILE A 237 9.47 9.83 -12.35
N ALA A 238 9.51 10.01 -11.05
CA ALA A 238 8.80 9.17 -10.09
C ALA A 238 7.59 9.90 -9.51
N GLN A 239 6.67 9.19 -8.86
CA GLN A 239 5.49 9.81 -8.26
C GLN A 239 5.14 9.22 -6.89
N HIS A 240 4.52 10.07 -6.05
CA HIS A 240 3.77 9.72 -4.85
C HIS A 240 2.45 10.49 -4.86
N SER A 241 1.70 10.26 -5.91
CA SER A 241 0.36 10.78 -6.22
C SER A 241 -0.41 9.67 -6.93
N ASP A 242 -1.73 9.81 -7.10
CA ASP A 242 -2.62 8.67 -7.31
C ASP A 242 -3.13 8.50 -8.74
N THR A 243 -2.69 9.33 -9.69
CA THR A 243 -3.17 9.25 -11.08
C THR A 243 -2.10 8.76 -12.07
N PHE A 244 -2.52 8.51 -13.30
CA PHE A 244 -1.62 8.19 -14.42
C PHE A 244 -0.94 9.43 -15.04
N GLY A 245 -1.22 10.63 -14.55
CA GLY A 245 -0.75 11.88 -15.14
C GLY A 245 0.75 11.91 -15.42
N PRO A 246 1.63 11.60 -14.43
CA PRO A 246 3.07 11.59 -14.63
C PRO A 246 3.55 10.55 -15.65
N ALA A 247 2.97 9.36 -15.64
CA ALA A 247 3.29 8.30 -16.59
C ALA A 247 2.96 8.71 -18.02
N VAL A 248 1.77 9.30 -18.22
CA VAL A 248 1.33 9.82 -19.54
C VAL A 248 2.21 10.95 -20.01
N ALA A 249 2.64 11.87 -19.12
CA ALA A 249 3.58 12.93 -19.48
C ALA A 249 4.92 12.39 -20.02
N CYS A 250 5.48 11.37 -19.35
CA CYS A 250 6.71 10.72 -19.80
C CYS A 250 6.52 10.03 -21.16
N GLU A 251 5.44 9.29 -21.34
CA GLU A 251 5.15 8.61 -22.61
C GLU A 251 4.97 9.59 -23.77
N GLU A 252 4.23 10.69 -23.56
CA GLU A 252 4.07 11.74 -24.57
C GLU A 252 5.39 12.40 -24.91
N ALA A 253 6.20 12.78 -23.92
CA ALA A 253 7.52 13.38 -24.15
C ALA A 253 8.46 12.43 -24.92
N CYS A 254 8.44 11.14 -24.59
CA CYS A 254 9.24 10.14 -25.30
C CYS A 254 8.74 9.92 -26.74
N VAL A 255 7.45 9.68 -26.93
CA VAL A 255 6.90 9.29 -28.24
C VAL A 255 6.77 10.49 -29.19
N LYS A 256 6.27 11.64 -28.71
CA LYS A 256 6.01 12.82 -29.54
C LYS A 256 7.26 13.68 -29.70
N ASP A 257 7.92 14.00 -28.58
CA ASP A 257 9.03 14.97 -28.55
C ASP A 257 10.41 14.33 -28.68
N LYS A 258 10.47 12.97 -28.71
CA LYS A 258 11.71 12.18 -28.79
C LYS A 258 12.68 12.45 -27.63
N LYS A 259 12.16 12.87 -26.48
CA LYS A 259 12.96 13.07 -25.26
C LYS A 259 13.34 11.70 -24.65
N VAL A 260 14.53 11.63 -24.07
CA VAL A 260 14.96 10.49 -23.25
C VAL A 260 14.39 10.68 -21.85
N VAL A 261 13.33 9.97 -21.55
CA VAL A 261 12.66 10.05 -20.24
C VAL A 261 12.00 8.74 -19.90
N TYR A 262 12.00 8.39 -18.62
CA TYR A 262 11.39 7.18 -18.08
C TYR A 262 10.56 7.49 -16.84
N HIS A 263 9.64 6.58 -16.51
CA HIS A 263 8.72 6.74 -15.41
C HIS A 263 8.85 5.61 -14.37
N VAL A 264 8.70 5.96 -13.09
CA VAL A 264 8.60 5.03 -11.95
C VAL A 264 7.28 5.27 -11.24
N GLY A 265 6.43 4.24 -11.22
CA GLY A 265 5.05 4.34 -10.72
C GLY A 265 4.85 3.99 -9.26
N TYR A 266 3.59 4.11 -8.83
CA TYR A 266 3.14 3.79 -7.49
C TYR A 266 1.74 3.15 -7.49
N ASN A 267 1.49 2.23 -6.53
CA ASN A 267 0.24 1.53 -6.26
C ASN A 267 -0.24 0.57 -7.36
N GLN A 268 0.11 0.79 -8.62
CA GLN A 268 -0.25 -0.07 -9.74
C GLN A 268 0.80 -0.02 -10.86
N THR A 269 0.69 -0.95 -11.81
CA THR A 269 1.51 -0.87 -13.03
C THR A 269 1.09 0.30 -13.90
N MET A 270 2.05 0.97 -14.52
CA MET A 270 1.81 2.08 -15.43
C MET A 270 2.04 1.68 -16.91
N SER A 271 2.35 0.41 -17.17
CA SER A 271 2.71 -0.08 -18.51
C SER A 271 1.58 0.05 -19.52
N ASP A 272 0.31 0.07 -19.08
CA ASP A 272 -0.84 0.20 -19.98
C ASP A 272 -0.95 1.60 -20.59
N VAL A 273 -0.49 2.63 -19.88
CA VAL A 273 -0.54 4.04 -20.32
C VAL A 273 0.82 4.58 -20.73
N ALA A 274 1.90 3.92 -20.34
CA ALA A 274 3.28 4.31 -20.61
C ALA A 274 4.15 3.09 -20.99
N PRO A 275 3.80 2.37 -22.08
CA PRO A 275 4.45 1.10 -22.43
C PRO A 275 5.92 1.24 -22.78
N THR A 276 6.38 2.41 -23.25
CA THR A 276 7.78 2.63 -23.66
C THR A 276 8.62 3.31 -22.58
N THR A 277 8.01 3.88 -21.55
CA THR A 277 8.71 4.67 -20.53
C THR A 277 8.55 4.15 -19.11
N SER A 278 7.49 3.41 -18.76
CA SER A 278 7.29 2.87 -17.41
C SER A 278 8.32 1.77 -17.11
N LEU A 279 9.21 2.02 -16.14
CA LEU A 279 10.24 1.05 -15.72
C LEU A 279 9.65 -0.01 -14.77
N ILE A 280 9.11 0.45 -13.66
CA ILE A 280 8.67 -0.37 -12.53
C ILE A 280 7.74 0.46 -11.64
N SER A 281 6.96 -0.21 -10.82
CA SER A 281 6.18 0.38 -9.73
C SER A 281 6.38 -0.40 -8.43
N CYS A 282 6.06 0.20 -7.30
CA CYS A 282 5.92 -0.50 -6.02
C CYS A 282 4.54 -0.24 -5.43
N ARG A 283 4.06 -1.14 -4.58
CA ARG A 283 2.81 -0.97 -3.83
C ARG A 283 2.91 -1.50 -2.40
N ILE A 284 2.02 -1.02 -1.54
CA ILE A 284 1.67 -1.76 -0.34
C ILE A 284 0.67 -2.83 -0.77
N ASN A 285 0.95 -4.09 -0.46
CA ASN A 285 -0.03 -5.16 -0.55
C ASN A 285 -0.83 -5.21 0.76
N TRP A 286 -2.08 -4.78 0.70
CA TRP A 286 -2.95 -4.70 1.87
C TRP A 286 -3.53 -6.06 2.28
N THR A 287 -3.60 -7.03 1.36
CA THR A 287 -4.22 -8.34 1.55
C THR A 287 -3.74 -9.08 2.79
N PRO A 288 -2.42 -9.16 3.09
CA PRO A 288 -1.97 -9.92 4.26
C PRO A 288 -2.49 -9.38 5.61
N TYR A 289 -2.62 -8.05 5.74
CA TYR A 289 -3.24 -7.47 6.94
C TYR A 289 -4.74 -7.69 6.98
N LEU A 290 -5.46 -7.39 5.89
CA LEU A 290 -6.90 -7.58 5.81
C LEU A 290 -7.28 -9.02 6.12
N GLU A 291 -6.59 -10.00 5.54
CA GLU A 291 -6.79 -11.43 5.80
C GLU A 291 -6.63 -11.77 7.28
N GLN A 292 -5.55 -11.32 7.90
CA GLN A 292 -5.25 -11.63 9.31
C GLN A 292 -6.26 -10.98 10.27
N ALA A 293 -6.67 -9.72 10.00
CA ALA A 293 -7.69 -9.03 10.78
C ALA A 293 -9.06 -9.74 10.66
N VAL A 294 -9.46 -10.14 9.47
CA VAL A 294 -10.69 -10.92 9.24
C VAL A 294 -10.63 -12.27 9.95
N ARG A 295 -9.51 -13.01 9.87
CA ARG A 295 -9.30 -14.27 10.62
C ARG A 295 -9.41 -14.08 12.12
N ALA A 296 -8.87 -12.99 12.65
CA ALA A 296 -8.96 -12.65 14.07
C ALA A 296 -10.42 -12.47 14.49
N VAL A 297 -11.17 -11.62 13.77
CA VAL A 297 -12.58 -11.34 14.08
C VAL A 297 -13.45 -12.60 13.98
N ILE A 298 -13.34 -13.38 12.89
CA ILE A 298 -14.08 -14.65 12.72
C ILE A 298 -13.81 -15.64 13.88
N SER A 299 -12.58 -15.66 14.39
CA SER A 299 -12.16 -16.59 15.46
C SER A 299 -12.31 -16.01 16.87
N GLY A 300 -12.80 -14.77 17.03
CA GLY A 300 -12.94 -14.09 18.31
C GLY A 300 -11.60 -13.81 19.01
N LYS A 301 -10.52 -13.61 18.23
CA LYS A 301 -9.18 -13.29 18.73
C LYS A 301 -8.87 -11.81 18.59
N ARG A 302 -7.93 -11.31 19.37
CA ARG A 302 -7.37 -9.98 19.16
C ARG A 302 -6.57 -9.95 17.85
N ILE A 303 -6.69 -8.86 17.09
CA ILE A 303 -6.02 -8.69 15.79
C ILE A 303 -4.50 -8.83 15.94
N GLU A 304 -3.89 -8.18 16.95
CA GLU A 304 -2.44 -8.22 17.22
C GLU A 304 -1.94 -9.63 17.51
N SER A 305 -2.78 -10.49 18.12
CA SER A 305 -2.39 -11.88 18.41
C SER A 305 -2.26 -12.75 17.15
N VAL A 306 -2.89 -12.32 16.05
CA VAL A 306 -2.84 -12.97 14.73
C VAL A 306 -1.78 -12.33 13.85
N VAL A 307 -1.78 -10.99 13.74
CA VAL A 307 -0.84 -10.21 12.91
C VAL A 307 0.60 -10.34 13.42
N LYS A 308 0.81 -10.27 14.75
CA LYS A 308 2.12 -10.44 15.41
C LYS A 308 3.18 -9.44 14.91
N SER A 309 2.80 -8.18 14.75
CA SER A 309 3.74 -7.10 14.50
C SER A 309 4.74 -6.95 15.65
N LYS A 310 5.92 -6.39 15.35
CA LYS A 310 6.92 -6.04 16.36
C LYS A 310 6.63 -4.69 17.03
N LEU A 311 5.74 -3.90 16.46
CA LEU A 311 5.29 -2.65 17.05
C LEU A 311 4.48 -2.91 18.32
N LYS A 312 4.53 -1.96 19.23
CA LYS A 312 3.76 -2.03 20.48
C LYS A 312 2.29 -1.69 20.25
N GLY A 313 1.43 -2.19 21.15
CA GLY A 313 0.01 -1.85 21.17
C GLY A 313 -0.76 -2.37 19.97
N ASN A 314 -1.64 -1.52 19.44
CA ASN A 314 -2.57 -1.85 18.35
C ASN A 314 -2.09 -1.33 16.99
N ASP A 315 -0.79 -1.33 16.75
CA ASP A 315 -0.18 -0.85 15.52
C ASP A 315 0.62 -1.96 14.83
N SER A 316 0.63 -1.97 13.49
CA SER A 316 1.25 -3.06 12.72
C SER A 316 1.95 -2.55 11.47
N ALA A 317 3.22 -2.95 11.28
CA ALA A 317 3.99 -2.70 10.08
C ALA A 317 4.81 -3.91 9.67
N PHE A 318 4.79 -4.22 8.36
CA PHE A 318 5.68 -5.18 7.72
C PHE A 318 6.06 -4.69 6.31
N GLY A 319 7.10 -5.28 5.73
CA GLY A 319 7.59 -4.97 4.40
C GLY A 319 7.66 -6.21 3.52
N PHE A 320 8.74 -6.33 2.75
CA PHE A 320 9.02 -7.53 1.94
C PHE A 320 9.08 -8.82 2.75
N ASP A 321 9.45 -8.75 4.03
CA ASP A 321 9.56 -9.92 4.92
C ASP A 321 8.23 -10.65 5.16
N LYS A 322 7.10 -9.98 4.92
CA LYS A 322 5.75 -10.54 5.06
C LYS A 322 4.85 -10.29 3.85
N GLY A 323 5.43 -9.88 2.73
CA GLY A 323 4.68 -9.62 1.51
C GLY A 323 3.73 -8.42 1.60
N TRP A 324 4.00 -7.45 2.51
CA TRP A 324 3.22 -6.22 2.62
C TRP A 324 3.73 -5.13 1.67
N VAL A 325 4.88 -5.34 1.08
CA VAL A 325 5.43 -4.50 0.00
C VAL A 325 5.72 -5.40 -1.19
N GLU A 326 5.37 -4.95 -2.37
CA GLU A 326 5.57 -5.66 -3.63
C GLU A 326 6.08 -4.74 -4.72
N MET A 327 6.94 -5.30 -5.59
CA MET A 327 7.33 -4.67 -6.84
C MET A 327 6.37 -5.09 -7.95
N LEU A 328 5.98 -4.16 -8.82
CA LEU A 328 4.99 -4.37 -9.87
C LEU A 328 5.49 -3.89 -11.23
N GLY A 329 4.92 -4.47 -12.29
CA GLY A 329 5.01 -3.92 -13.65
C GLY A 329 6.43 -3.71 -14.15
N THR A 330 7.37 -4.57 -13.76
CA THR A 330 8.72 -4.54 -14.31
C THR A 330 8.65 -4.71 -15.83
N ASN A 331 8.97 -3.66 -16.55
CA ASN A 331 8.89 -3.63 -18.01
C ASN A 331 10.13 -4.30 -18.62
N ARG A 332 9.99 -5.57 -18.97
CA ARG A 332 11.09 -6.40 -19.51
C ARG A 332 11.66 -5.92 -20.84
N ILE A 333 11.05 -4.95 -21.50
CA ILE A 333 11.57 -4.35 -22.75
C ILE A 333 12.67 -3.34 -22.43
N ILE A 334 12.54 -2.62 -21.31
CA ILE A 334 13.42 -1.50 -20.95
C ILE A 334 14.16 -1.69 -19.61
N VAL A 335 13.82 -2.73 -18.85
CA VAL A 335 14.52 -3.16 -17.64
C VAL A 335 15.34 -4.40 -17.97
N SER A 336 16.64 -4.29 -17.84
CA SER A 336 17.57 -5.36 -18.21
C SER A 336 17.48 -6.57 -17.26
N PRO A 337 17.99 -7.76 -17.65
CA PRO A 337 18.10 -8.91 -16.76
C PRO A 337 18.92 -8.61 -15.50
N GLU A 338 19.96 -7.79 -15.60
CA GLU A 338 20.83 -7.38 -14.49
C GLU A 338 20.04 -6.53 -13.49
N MET A 339 19.23 -5.57 -13.96
CA MET A 339 18.32 -4.80 -13.11
C MET A 339 17.30 -5.70 -12.40
N SER A 340 16.75 -6.68 -13.11
CA SER A 340 15.80 -7.65 -12.53
C SER A 340 16.46 -8.50 -11.44
N SER A 341 17.70 -8.94 -11.63
CA SER A 341 18.48 -9.66 -10.63
C SER A 341 18.77 -8.81 -9.38
N GLU A 342 19.06 -7.51 -9.56
CA GLU A 342 19.29 -6.60 -8.43
C GLU A 342 18.01 -6.35 -7.63
N ILE A 343 16.83 -6.25 -8.28
CA ILE A 343 15.53 -6.18 -7.59
C ILE A 343 15.36 -7.38 -6.64
N GLU A 344 15.52 -8.61 -7.14
CA GLU A 344 15.38 -9.83 -6.32
C GLU A 344 16.38 -9.88 -5.16
N LYS A 345 17.60 -9.42 -5.39
CA LYS A 345 18.64 -9.35 -4.36
C LYS A 345 18.26 -8.35 -3.24
N LEU A 346 17.75 -7.18 -3.61
CA LEU A 346 17.32 -6.15 -2.65
C LEU A 346 16.10 -6.61 -1.84
N GLU A 347 15.11 -7.23 -2.47
CA GLU A 347 13.97 -7.83 -1.78
C GLU A 347 14.40 -8.85 -0.72
N LYS A 348 15.38 -9.71 -1.06
CA LYS A 348 15.98 -10.67 -0.10
C LYS A 348 16.74 -9.98 1.04
N GLN A 349 17.45 -8.88 0.75
CA GLN A 349 18.17 -8.11 1.77
C GLN A 349 17.20 -7.43 2.74
N PHE A 350 16.11 -6.82 2.24
CA PHE A 350 15.05 -6.26 3.08
C PHE A 350 14.36 -7.34 3.92
N SER A 351 13.95 -8.44 3.29
CA SER A 351 13.29 -9.57 3.97
C SER A 351 14.15 -10.15 5.10
N SER A 352 15.47 -10.11 4.97
CA SER A 352 16.41 -10.57 6.00
C SER A 352 16.84 -9.48 7.00
N GLY A 353 16.33 -8.24 6.86
CA GLY A 353 16.69 -7.11 7.73
C GLY A 353 18.14 -6.63 7.60
N LYS A 354 18.82 -6.96 6.50
CA LYS A 354 20.24 -6.60 6.29
C LYS A 354 20.42 -5.21 5.69
N LEU A 355 19.34 -4.59 5.15
CA LEU A 355 19.43 -3.28 4.53
C LEU A 355 18.78 -2.22 5.40
N THR A 356 19.50 -1.11 5.61
CA THR A 356 19.00 0.10 6.25
C THR A 356 19.03 1.21 5.21
N VAL A 357 17.89 1.86 4.97
CA VAL A 357 17.72 2.87 3.90
C VAL A 357 18.29 4.21 4.34
N PHE A 358 17.76 4.79 5.40
CA PHE A 358 18.09 6.16 5.83
C PHE A 358 19.40 6.20 6.59
N LYS A 359 20.50 6.17 5.87
CA LYS A 359 21.87 6.27 6.37
C LYS A 359 22.81 6.82 5.31
N GLY A 360 23.91 7.39 5.73
CA GLY A 360 24.97 7.90 4.86
C GLY A 360 25.47 9.27 5.30
N ASN A 361 26.34 9.87 4.52
CA ASN A 361 26.90 11.19 4.83
C ASN A 361 25.96 12.29 4.30
N PHE A 362 24.79 12.42 4.91
CA PHE A 362 23.77 13.39 4.54
C PHE A 362 23.27 14.15 5.76
N ILE A 363 22.93 15.41 5.54
CA ILE A 363 22.21 16.24 6.51
C ILE A 363 20.77 16.41 6.00
N GLY A 364 19.81 15.99 6.80
CA GLY A 364 18.40 16.22 6.54
C GLY A 364 17.86 17.32 7.44
N VAL A 365 17.01 18.18 6.88
CA VAL A 365 16.34 19.27 7.61
C VAL A 365 14.85 19.09 7.51
N ASN A 366 14.15 19.20 8.63
CA ASN A 366 12.70 19.17 8.67
C ASN A 366 12.15 20.41 7.94
N PRO A 367 11.28 20.25 6.90
CA PRO A 367 10.77 21.39 6.13
C PRO A 367 9.87 22.34 6.92
N PHE A 368 9.42 21.95 8.13
CA PHE A 368 8.55 22.77 9.00
C PHE A 368 9.28 23.33 10.22
N ASP A 369 10.51 22.89 10.49
CA ASP A 369 11.36 23.41 11.57
C ASP A 369 12.84 23.27 11.17
N GLU A 370 13.44 24.37 10.74
CA GLU A 370 14.84 24.42 10.30
C GLU A 370 15.86 24.04 11.41
N ASN A 371 15.44 24.07 12.68
CA ASN A 371 16.29 23.66 13.82
C ASN A 371 16.22 22.15 14.05
N ASP A 372 15.23 21.45 13.52
CA ASP A 372 15.12 20.00 13.57
C ASP A 372 15.92 19.39 12.41
N VAL A 373 17.15 19.00 12.74
CA VAL A 373 18.15 18.50 11.79
C VAL A 373 18.56 17.08 12.16
N TRP A 374 18.59 16.18 11.18
CA TRP A 374 19.09 14.82 11.36
C TRP A 374 20.33 14.54 10.51
N ASN A 375 21.41 14.09 11.16
CA ASN A 375 22.61 13.64 10.46
C ASN A 375 22.53 12.13 10.22
N LEU A 376 22.41 11.70 8.96
CA LEU A 376 22.25 10.30 8.58
C LEU A 376 23.54 9.45 8.77
N ASN A 377 24.67 10.02 9.21
CA ASN A 377 25.77 9.22 9.76
C ASN A 377 25.29 8.39 10.97
N THR A 378 24.25 8.86 11.67
CA THR A 378 23.44 8.07 12.59
C THR A 378 22.21 7.56 11.82
N PRO A 379 22.08 6.25 11.58
CA PRO A 379 20.95 5.73 10.83
C PRO A 379 19.61 6.09 11.47
N PHE A 380 18.64 6.49 10.64
CA PHE A 380 17.26 6.64 11.04
C PHE A 380 16.50 5.33 10.75
N TYR A 381 15.78 4.82 11.72
CA TYR A 381 15.01 3.59 11.60
C TYR A 381 13.53 3.90 11.56
N GLU A 382 12.95 3.82 10.36
CA GLU A 382 11.50 3.90 10.19
C GLU A 382 10.78 2.75 10.89
N ASN A 383 9.54 2.99 11.24
CA ASN A 383 8.66 2.00 11.86
C ASN A 383 9.23 1.38 13.16
N LYS A 384 9.97 2.17 13.93
CA LYS A 384 10.45 1.76 15.23
C LYS A 384 9.37 1.86 16.30
N GLU A 385 8.57 2.92 16.26
CA GLU A 385 7.53 3.22 17.26
C GLU A 385 6.11 3.14 16.69
N GLN A 386 5.94 3.36 15.39
CA GLN A 386 4.65 3.41 14.70
C GLN A 386 4.72 2.83 13.28
N SER A 387 3.54 2.46 12.71
CA SER A 387 3.44 1.93 11.35
C SER A 387 3.55 3.02 10.28
N ALA A 388 2.97 4.19 10.52
CA ALA A 388 3.11 5.34 9.63
C ALA A 388 4.56 5.82 9.57
N PRO A 389 5.07 6.21 8.39
CA PRO A 389 6.40 6.78 8.25
C PRO A 389 6.59 8.02 9.12
N SER A 390 7.79 8.18 9.66
CA SER A 390 8.17 9.28 10.56
C SER A 390 9.40 10.05 10.09
N PHE A 391 10.11 9.57 9.08
CA PHE A 391 11.22 10.30 8.47
C PHE A 391 10.71 11.54 7.76
N ASN A 392 10.97 12.72 8.32
CA ASN A 392 10.47 14.00 7.84
C ASN A 392 11.60 15.00 7.56
N TYR A 393 12.63 14.55 6.84
CA TYR A 393 13.82 15.37 6.58
C TYR A 393 14.12 15.44 5.08
N ILE A 394 14.32 16.64 4.55
CA ILE A 394 14.78 16.89 3.18
C ILE A 394 16.29 16.96 3.18
N LEU A 395 16.96 16.14 2.36
CA LEU A 395 18.42 16.07 2.30
C LEU A 395 18.99 17.32 1.62
N GLN A 396 19.80 18.09 2.39
CA GLN A 396 20.44 19.32 1.91
C GLN A 396 21.33 19.04 0.69
N ASP A 397 21.38 19.97 -0.25
CA ASP A 397 22.19 19.94 -1.48
C ASP A 397 21.89 18.78 -2.44
N CYS A 398 20.98 17.87 -2.05
CA CYS A 398 20.62 16.66 -2.78
C CYS A 398 19.20 16.69 -3.32
N ILE A 399 18.25 17.16 -2.51
CA ILE A 399 16.82 17.19 -2.82
C ILE A 399 16.37 18.65 -2.87
N ILE A 400 15.86 19.08 -4.02
CA ILE A 400 15.44 20.46 -4.30
C ILE A 400 13.91 20.46 -4.42
N VAL A 401 13.22 21.13 -3.52
CA VAL A 401 11.77 21.34 -3.63
C VAL A 401 11.50 22.57 -4.48
N ARG A 402 10.61 22.43 -5.48
CA ARG A 402 10.13 23.52 -6.35
C ARG A 402 8.64 23.76 -6.11
N GLU A 403 8.23 25.02 -6.18
CA GLU A 403 6.82 25.43 -6.18
C GLU A 403 6.13 25.13 -7.51
#